data_6449aef309530c7318ebfe5c68fe0dc5
#
_entry.id   6449aef309530c7318ebfe5c68fe0dc5
#
_cell.length_a   1.000
_cell.length_b   1.000
_cell.length_c   1.000
_cell.angle_alpha   90.00
_cell.angle_beta   90.00
_cell.angle_gamma   90.00
#
_symmetry.space_group_name_H-M   'P 1'
#
loop_
_entity.id
_entity.type
_entity.pdbx_description
1 polymer ?
#
loop_
_entity_poly.entity_id
_entity_poly.type
_entity_poly.pdbx_seq_one_letter_code
_entity_poly.pdbx_strand_id
1 'polypeptide(L)'
;MSAQHSGQDAEDSLIVPSSLLAQVISTQLSPIIYSHKLILFLDIDGTISEFHPDPTKNIIKDETLNTLKELQQYIELVLITGRSIAQAQKLIYPFDWNIAGSHGLELNYQSRLSHLIDLNSEQFELLKNYITEHSAQLAQIRIEKKDYSVALHFREHPHLEDLVHTFALDCLTHFQAFELKAGKFVFELVPKGANKGS
;
A
#
# COMPACT_ATOMS: atom_id res chain seq x y z
N MET A 1 -39.27 14.05 33.20
CA MET A 1 -37.92 13.71 33.71
C MET A 1 -37.40 12.56 32.85
N SER A 2 -36.67 12.91 31.84
CA SER A 2 -36.10 11.97 30.87
C SER A 2 -34.58 12.11 30.91
N ALA A 3 -33.91 11.10 31.42
CA ALA A 3 -32.46 11.05 31.44
C ALA A 3 -31.94 10.57 30.07
N GLN A 4 -31.19 11.43 29.40
CA GLN A 4 -30.39 11.10 28.23
C GLN A 4 -29.11 10.38 28.70
N HIS A 5 -28.94 9.14 28.28
CA HIS A 5 -27.63 8.45 28.37
C HIS A 5 -26.88 8.73 27.08
N SER A 6 -25.88 9.58 27.17
CA SER A 6 -24.83 9.73 26.16
C SER A 6 -23.77 8.66 26.40
N GLY A 7 -23.79 7.59 25.62
CA GLY A 7 -22.68 6.65 25.55
C GLY A 7 -21.54 7.26 24.77
N GLN A 8 -20.49 7.68 25.45
CA GLN A 8 -19.17 7.89 24.86
C GLN A 8 -18.42 6.59 24.93
N ASP A 9 -18.39 5.86 23.79
CA ASP A 9 -17.42 4.78 23.59
C ASP A 9 -16.04 5.40 23.43
N ALA A 10 -15.32 5.48 24.56
CA ALA A 10 -13.89 5.75 24.54
C ALA A 10 -13.19 4.50 24.02
N GLU A 11 -12.67 4.56 22.79
CA GLU A 11 -11.63 3.63 22.34
C GLU A 11 -10.40 3.85 23.22
N ASP A 12 -10.27 3.05 24.27
CA ASP A 12 -9.03 2.89 25.03
C ASP A 12 -8.01 2.20 24.13
N SER A 13 -7.29 3.00 23.33
CA SER A 13 -6.08 2.54 22.68
C SER A 13 -5.06 2.24 23.78
N LEU A 14 -4.79 0.95 24.02
CA LEU A 14 -3.74 0.48 24.92
C LEU A 14 -2.39 1.04 24.42
N ILE A 15 -2.00 2.21 24.93
CA ILE A 15 -0.66 2.76 24.73
C ILE A 15 0.28 1.91 25.59
N VAL A 16 0.88 0.89 24.98
CA VAL A 16 1.93 0.09 25.62
C VAL A 16 3.14 1.00 25.83
N PRO A 17 3.62 1.18 27.07
CA PRO A 17 4.80 2.00 27.33
C PRO A 17 5.98 1.51 26.51
N SER A 18 6.72 2.40 25.88
CA SER A 18 7.90 2.07 25.04
C SER A 18 8.93 1.21 25.76
N SER A 19 9.07 1.38 27.09
CA SER A 19 9.94 0.57 27.93
C SER A 19 9.47 -0.90 28.04
N LEU A 20 8.14 -1.14 28.12
CA LEU A 20 7.59 -2.50 28.17
C LEU A 20 7.73 -3.20 26.82
N LEU A 21 7.50 -2.48 25.72
CA LEU A 21 7.69 -3.00 24.38
C LEU A 21 9.16 -3.36 24.12
N ALA A 22 10.10 -2.50 24.52
CA ALA A 22 11.54 -2.78 24.43
C ALA A 22 11.94 -4.00 25.24
N GLN A 23 11.36 -4.20 26.44
CA GLN A 23 11.62 -5.35 27.30
C GLN A 23 11.07 -6.65 26.69
N VAL A 24 9.86 -6.64 26.12
CA VAL A 24 9.27 -7.79 25.42
C VAL A 24 10.11 -8.15 24.18
N ILE A 25 10.53 -7.16 23.39
CA ILE A 25 11.40 -7.37 22.23
C ILE A 25 12.72 -8.00 22.68
N SER A 26 13.36 -7.46 23.71
CA SER A 26 14.67 -7.93 24.17
C SER A 26 14.60 -9.35 24.77
N THR A 27 13.56 -9.69 25.52
CA THR A 27 13.48 -11.00 26.19
C THR A 27 12.92 -12.11 25.28
N GLN A 28 11.99 -11.80 24.40
CA GLN A 28 11.32 -12.80 23.57
C GLN A 28 11.92 -12.94 22.17
N LEU A 29 12.34 -11.84 21.56
CA LEU A 29 12.86 -11.85 20.19
C LEU A 29 14.38 -12.04 20.12
N SER A 30 15.15 -11.55 21.10
CA SER A 30 16.61 -11.71 21.06
C SER A 30 17.07 -13.16 20.89
N PRO A 31 16.55 -14.15 21.61
CA PRO A 31 16.96 -15.54 21.43
C PRO A 31 16.68 -16.07 20.02
N ILE A 32 15.57 -15.61 19.41
CA ILE A 32 15.17 -16.00 18.05
C ILE A 32 16.10 -15.34 17.02
N ILE A 33 16.39 -14.04 17.20
CA ILE A 33 17.29 -13.28 16.32
C ILE A 33 18.67 -13.90 16.26
N TYR A 34 19.21 -14.32 17.40
CA TYR A 34 20.56 -14.93 17.45
C TYR A 34 20.62 -16.38 16.97
N SER A 35 19.51 -17.10 16.95
CA SER A 35 19.47 -18.51 16.56
C SER A 35 18.99 -18.76 15.12
N HIS A 36 18.36 -17.78 14.48
CA HIS A 36 17.75 -17.92 13.15
C HIS A 36 18.05 -16.71 12.26
N LYS A 37 18.10 -16.92 10.95
CA LYS A 37 18.07 -15.82 9.99
C LYS A 37 16.65 -15.29 9.90
N LEU A 38 16.40 -14.10 10.44
CA LEU A 38 15.08 -13.46 10.41
C LEU A 38 14.95 -12.55 9.21
N ILE A 39 13.74 -12.52 8.65
CA ILE A 39 13.31 -11.55 7.64
C ILE A 39 12.15 -10.75 8.22
N LEU A 40 12.30 -9.44 8.22
CA LEU A 40 11.25 -8.51 8.65
C LEU A 40 10.61 -7.87 7.41
N PHE A 41 9.31 -8.05 7.26
CA PHE A 41 8.50 -7.40 6.26
C PHE A 41 7.79 -6.21 6.87
N LEU A 42 7.96 -5.00 6.29
CA LEU A 42 7.34 -3.77 6.77
C LEU A 42 6.57 -3.08 5.64
N ASP A 43 5.32 -2.70 5.92
CA ASP A 43 4.59 -1.77 5.06
C ASP A 43 5.11 -0.34 5.27
N ILE A 44 4.96 0.52 4.26
CA ILE A 44 5.44 1.90 4.30
C ILE A 44 4.36 2.84 4.83
N ASP A 45 3.23 2.92 4.13
CA ASP A 45 2.21 3.95 4.37
C ASP A 45 1.34 3.60 5.58
N GLY A 46 1.43 4.42 6.63
CA GLY A 46 0.74 4.18 7.90
C GLY A 46 1.47 3.23 8.85
N THR A 47 2.68 2.74 8.48
CA THR A 47 3.53 1.88 9.33
C THR A 47 4.82 2.61 9.69
N ILE A 48 5.70 2.86 8.72
CA ILE A 48 6.98 3.57 8.91
C ILE A 48 6.93 5.02 8.42
N SER A 49 5.93 5.39 7.62
CA SER A 49 5.59 6.77 7.29
C SER A 49 4.22 7.13 7.83
N GLU A 50 4.06 8.39 8.26
CA GLU A 50 2.75 8.90 8.63
C GLU A 50 1.84 8.97 7.40
N PHE A 51 0.54 8.76 7.61
CA PHE A 51 -0.43 8.85 6.52
C PHE A 51 -0.69 10.31 6.16
N HIS A 52 -0.49 10.68 4.89
CA HIS A 52 -0.86 12.00 4.38
C HIS A 52 -1.96 11.85 3.31
N PRO A 53 -2.97 12.75 3.28
CA PRO A 53 -4.02 12.73 2.25
C PRO A 53 -3.49 12.80 0.81
N ASP A 54 -2.36 13.48 0.62
CA ASP A 54 -1.60 13.49 -0.63
C ASP A 54 -0.39 12.55 -0.48
N PRO A 55 -0.41 11.37 -1.12
CA PRO A 55 0.67 10.38 -0.98
C PRO A 55 2.05 10.89 -1.43
N THR A 56 2.10 11.93 -2.28
CA THR A 56 3.38 12.49 -2.75
C THR A 56 4.11 13.27 -1.66
N LYS A 57 3.41 13.65 -0.59
CA LYS A 57 3.94 14.38 0.56
C LYS A 57 4.30 13.50 1.74
N ASN A 58 4.13 12.19 1.63
CA ASN A 58 4.58 11.27 2.66
C ASN A 58 6.09 11.35 2.80
N ILE A 59 6.54 11.32 4.04
CA ILE A 59 7.96 11.26 4.41
C ILE A 59 8.17 10.18 5.45
N ILE A 60 9.33 9.58 5.45
CA ILE A 60 9.81 8.75 6.55
C ILE A 60 10.80 9.60 7.34
N LYS A 61 10.63 9.67 8.66
CA LYS A 61 11.52 10.45 9.52
C LYS A 61 12.94 9.87 9.51
N ASP A 62 13.95 10.70 9.53
CA ASP A 62 15.36 10.29 9.55
C ASP A 62 15.67 9.35 10.72
N GLU A 63 15.04 9.57 11.89
CA GLU A 63 15.15 8.69 13.06
C GLU A 63 14.67 7.27 12.73
N THR A 64 13.54 7.14 12.05
CA THR A 64 13.01 5.84 11.62
C THR A 64 13.94 5.16 10.62
N LEU A 65 14.44 5.90 9.62
CA LEU A 65 15.37 5.39 8.62
C LEU A 65 16.68 4.88 9.29
N ASN A 66 17.23 5.65 10.23
CA ASN A 66 18.43 5.27 10.96
C ASN A 66 18.23 4.03 11.84
N THR A 67 17.07 3.94 12.51
CA THR A 67 16.70 2.75 13.31
C THR A 67 16.60 1.50 12.43
N LEU A 68 15.97 1.60 11.26
CA LEU A 68 15.89 0.48 10.30
C LEU A 68 17.26 0.09 9.75
N LYS A 69 18.13 1.07 9.48
CA LYS A 69 19.53 0.80 9.08
C LYS A 69 20.31 0.02 10.15
N GLU A 70 20.16 0.38 11.42
CA GLU A 70 20.78 -0.35 12.52
C GLU A 70 20.21 -1.76 12.63
N LEU A 71 18.89 -1.91 12.51
CA LEU A 71 18.21 -3.19 12.58
C LEU A 71 18.65 -4.15 11.45
N GLN A 72 18.91 -3.64 10.26
CA GLN A 72 19.39 -4.41 9.10
C GLN A 72 20.73 -5.16 9.36
N GLN A 73 21.50 -4.75 10.35
CA GLN A 73 22.73 -5.47 10.73
C GLN A 73 22.45 -6.84 11.37
N TYR A 74 21.23 -7.04 11.88
CA TYR A 74 20.84 -8.25 12.60
C TYR A 74 19.81 -9.10 11.86
N ILE A 75 19.03 -8.47 10.98
CA ILE A 75 17.93 -9.12 10.26
C ILE A 75 17.91 -8.69 8.80
N GLU A 76 17.28 -9.48 7.94
CA GLU A 76 16.98 -9.07 6.58
C GLU A 76 15.71 -8.21 6.58
N LEU A 77 15.78 -7.03 5.95
CA LEU A 77 14.67 -6.10 5.87
C LEU A 77 14.09 -6.11 4.45
N VAL A 78 12.77 -6.24 4.34
CA VAL A 78 12.02 -6.15 3.09
C VAL A 78 10.85 -5.20 3.28
N LEU A 79 10.76 -4.15 2.48
CA LEU A 79 9.62 -3.26 2.45
C LEU A 79 8.54 -3.81 1.51
N ILE A 80 7.27 -3.79 1.94
CA ILE A 80 6.13 -4.23 1.13
C ILE A 80 5.18 -3.03 0.99
N THR A 81 4.92 -2.59 -0.24
CA THR A 81 4.12 -1.38 -0.44
C THR A 81 3.24 -1.44 -1.70
N GLY A 82 2.16 -0.65 -1.70
CA GLY A 82 1.38 -0.36 -2.90
C GLY A 82 2.04 0.64 -3.85
N ARG A 83 3.11 1.33 -3.38
CA ARG A 83 3.88 2.26 -4.22
C ARG A 83 4.72 1.51 -5.24
N SER A 84 5.04 2.15 -6.37
CA SER A 84 6.08 1.63 -7.24
C SER A 84 7.45 1.64 -6.53
N ILE A 85 8.37 0.77 -6.97
CA ILE A 85 9.73 0.73 -6.43
C ILE A 85 10.38 2.11 -6.53
N ALA A 86 10.22 2.81 -7.66
CA ALA A 86 10.78 4.14 -7.85
C ALA A 86 10.23 5.18 -6.85
N GLN A 87 8.96 5.10 -6.48
CA GLN A 87 8.36 5.95 -5.46
C GLN A 87 8.87 5.60 -4.06
N ALA A 88 8.94 4.30 -3.72
CA ALA A 88 9.43 3.83 -2.44
C ALA A 88 10.91 4.18 -2.21
N GLN A 89 11.76 4.01 -3.24
CA GLN A 89 13.18 4.37 -3.19
C GLN A 89 13.41 5.84 -2.88
N LYS A 90 12.56 6.75 -3.39
CA LYS A 90 12.65 8.18 -3.04
C LYS A 90 12.40 8.44 -1.56
N LEU A 91 11.50 7.67 -0.92
CA LEU A 91 11.17 7.84 0.50
C LEU A 91 12.28 7.29 1.42
N ILE A 92 12.97 6.25 1.00
CA ILE A 92 14.02 5.61 1.81
C ILE A 92 15.43 6.11 1.49
N TYR A 93 15.57 7.03 0.53
CA TYR A 93 16.89 7.58 0.18
C TYR A 93 17.65 8.08 1.43
N PRO A 94 18.94 7.76 1.59
CA PRO A 94 19.87 7.17 0.63
C PRO A 94 20.01 5.63 0.70
N PHE A 95 19.09 4.92 1.35
CA PHE A 95 19.20 3.47 1.54
C PHE A 95 18.69 2.70 0.33
N ASP A 96 19.30 1.53 0.08
CA ASP A 96 18.90 0.58 -0.97
C ASP A 96 18.46 -0.73 -0.31
N TRP A 97 17.23 -0.73 0.20
CA TRP A 97 16.62 -1.90 0.83
C TRP A 97 15.84 -2.74 -0.17
N ASN A 98 15.62 -4.00 0.18
CA ASN A 98 14.74 -4.87 -0.60
C ASN A 98 13.30 -4.34 -0.56
N ILE A 99 12.64 -4.26 -1.71
CA ILE A 99 11.28 -3.70 -1.84
C ILE A 99 10.45 -4.62 -2.71
N ALA A 100 9.28 -5.04 -2.18
CA ALA A 100 8.18 -5.56 -2.98
C ALA A 100 7.17 -4.41 -3.20
N GLY A 101 7.19 -3.83 -4.39
CA GLY A 101 6.39 -2.67 -4.79
C GLY A 101 5.15 -3.05 -5.58
N SER A 102 4.30 -2.03 -5.85
CA SER A 102 3.11 -2.16 -6.72
C SER A 102 2.24 -3.36 -6.34
N HIS A 103 2.00 -3.56 -5.03
CA HIS A 103 1.24 -4.70 -4.49
C HIS A 103 1.82 -6.08 -4.86
N GLY A 104 3.15 -6.19 -4.96
CA GLY A 104 3.84 -7.43 -5.30
C GLY A 104 4.04 -7.65 -6.80
N LEU A 105 3.81 -6.64 -7.64
CA LEU A 105 4.07 -6.72 -9.09
C LEU A 105 5.53 -6.44 -9.44
N GLU A 106 6.21 -5.68 -8.59
CA GLU A 106 7.62 -5.34 -8.72
C GLU A 106 8.39 -5.86 -7.52
N LEU A 107 9.57 -6.38 -7.75
CA LEU A 107 10.50 -6.80 -6.71
C LEU A 107 11.89 -6.22 -6.99
N ASN A 108 12.40 -5.40 -6.07
CA ASN A 108 13.81 -5.07 -6.00
C ASN A 108 14.43 -5.87 -4.87
N TYR A 109 15.17 -6.91 -5.19
CA TYR A 109 15.84 -7.77 -4.24
C TYR A 109 17.33 -7.82 -4.54
N GLN A 110 18.16 -7.42 -3.57
CA GLN A 110 19.62 -7.30 -3.73
C GLN A 110 20.00 -6.48 -4.98
N SER A 111 19.38 -5.30 -5.13
CA SER A 111 19.58 -4.37 -6.25
C SER A 111 19.24 -4.98 -7.63
N ARG A 112 18.46 -6.06 -7.67
CA ARG A 112 17.94 -6.65 -8.91
C ARG A 112 16.45 -6.40 -9.01
N LEU A 113 16.06 -5.60 -10.00
CA LEU A 113 14.66 -5.35 -10.31
C LEU A 113 14.10 -6.50 -11.13
N SER A 114 12.98 -7.04 -10.70
CA SER A 114 12.19 -8.02 -11.45
C SER A 114 10.71 -7.66 -11.40
N HIS A 115 10.00 -7.97 -12.47
CA HIS A 115 8.54 -7.88 -12.53
C HIS A 115 7.98 -9.29 -12.34
N LEU A 116 7.13 -9.47 -11.33
CA LEU A 116 6.59 -10.80 -10.97
C LEU A 116 5.43 -11.23 -11.86
N ILE A 117 4.87 -10.30 -12.62
CA ILE A 117 3.86 -10.57 -13.65
C ILE A 117 4.37 -9.96 -14.95
N ASP A 118 4.35 -10.76 -16.00
CA ASP A 118 4.51 -10.24 -17.36
C ASP A 118 3.24 -9.47 -17.72
N LEU A 119 3.25 -8.19 -17.33
CA LEU A 119 2.16 -7.29 -17.70
C LEU A 119 2.20 -7.14 -19.21
N ASN A 120 1.17 -7.64 -19.86
CA ASN A 120 0.91 -7.24 -21.22
C ASN A 120 0.69 -5.72 -21.24
N SER A 121 1.80 -4.98 -21.41
CA SER A 121 1.84 -3.51 -21.39
C SER A 121 0.83 -2.94 -22.39
N GLU A 122 0.57 -3.62 -23.48
CA GLU A 122 -0.42 -3.26 -24.48
C GLU A 122 -1.85 -3.33 -23.91
N GLN A 123 -2.21 -4.40 -23.20
CA GLN A 123 -3.54 -4.54 -22.57
C GLN A 123 -3.75 -3.46 -21.48
N PHE A 124 -2.71 -3.07 -20.79
CA PHE A 124 -2.81 -2.02 -19.77
C PHE A 124 -2.97 -0.63 -20.41
N GLU A 125 -2.25 -0.33 -21.48
CA GLU A 125 -2.45 0.91 -22.24
C GLU A 125 -3.84 0.99 -22.86
N LEU A 126 -4.35 -0.12 -23.40
CA LEU A 126 -5.72 -0.20 -23.91
C LEU A 126 -6.76 0.05 -22.80
N LEU A 127 -6.58 -0.50 -21.60
CA LEU A 127 -7.44 -0.22 -20.45
C LEU A 127 -7.43 1.28 -20.09
N LYS A 128 -6.24 1.90 -20.00
CA LYS A 128 -6.10 3.33 -19.69
C LYS A 128 -6.77 4.22 -20.73
N ASN A 129 -6.67 3.86 -22.01
CA ASN A 129 -7.31 4.58 -23.11
C ASN A 129 -8.83 4.42 -23.04
N TYR A 130 -9.32 3.20 -22.84
CA TYR A 130 -10.75 2.92 -22.68
C TYR A 130 -11.36 3.76 -21.54
N ILE A 131 -10.71 3.76 -20.37
CA ILE A 131 -11.15 4.57 -19.23
C ILE A 131 -11.16 6.05 -19.60
N THR A 132 -10.14 6.56 -20.33
CA THR A 132 -10.09 7.95 -20.73
C THR A 132 -11.25 8.34 -21.65
N GLU A 133 -11.59 7.47 -22.59
CA GLU A 133 -12.63 7.71 -23.60
C GLU A 133 -14.06 7.57 -23.02
N HIS A 134 -14.25 6.68 -22.03
CA HIS A 134 -15.58 6.33 -21.54
C HIS A 134 -15.90 6.89 -20.14
N SER A 135 -14.97 7.59 -19.50
CA SER A 135 -15.17 8.13 -18.14
C SER A 135 -15.90 9.48 -18.06
N ALA A 136 -16.52 9.96 -19.15
CA ALA A 136 -17.22 11.25 -19.15
C ALA A 136 -18.29 11.36 -18.05
N GLN A 137 -18.99 10.27 -17.74
CA GLN A 137 -19.97 10.19 -16.64
C GLN A 137 -19.35 10.23 -15.25
N LEU A 138 -18.02 10.06 -15.14
CA LEU A 138 -17.24 10.09 -13.91
C LEU A 138 -16.43 11.40 -13.74
N ALA A 139 -16.91 12.50 -14.34
CA ALA A 139 -16.18 13.79 -14.34
C ALA A 139 -15.88 14.32 -12.93
N GLN A 140 -16.64 13.89 -11.90
CA GLN A 140 -16.44 14.25 -10.50
C GLN A 140 -15.50 13.29 -9.75
N ILE A 141 -15.09 12.19 -10.39
CA ILE A 141 -14.27 11.16 -9.79
C ILE A 141 -12.81 11.40 -10.14
N ARG A 142 -11.94 11.36 -9.13
CA ARG A 142 -10.50 11.37 -9.36
C ARG A 142 -10.05 10.02 -9.90
N ILE A 143 -9.61 9.99 -11.14
CA ILE A 143 -9.02 8.81 -11.78
C ILE A 143 -7.49 8.93 -11.67
N GLU A 144 -6.88 7.97 -10.98
CA GLU A 144 -5.43 7.88 -10.82
C GLU A 144 -4.87 6.72 -11.65
N LYS A 145 -4.10 7.05 -12.69
CA LYS A 145 -3.41 6.06 -13.50
C LYS A 145 -2.02 5.83 -12.91
N LYS A 146 -1.83 4.66 -12.31
CA LYS A 146 -0.56 4.22 -11.74
C LYS A 146 0.23 3.41 -12.79
N ASP A 147 1.44 2.95 -12.43
CA ASP A 147 2.29 2.18 -13.34
C ASP A 147 1.67 0.81 -13.72
N TYR A 148 0.86 0.21 -12.82
CA TYR A 148 0.30 -1.14 -12.99
C TYR A 148 -1.19 -1.25 -12.64
N SER A 149 -1.84 -0.15 -12.32
CA SER A 149 -3.26 -0.15 -11.95
C SER A 149 -3.93 1.18 -12.28
N VAL A 150 -5.26 1.17 -12.26
CA VAL A 150 -6.04 2.41 -12.33
C VAL A 150 -6.97 2.47 -11.13
N ALA A 151 -6.85 3.53 -10.33
CA ALA A 151 -7.68 3.76 -9.15
C ALA A 151 -8.76 4.82 -9.44
N LEU A 152 -9.99 4.49 -9.09
CA LEU A 152 -11.19 5.32 -9.23
C LEU A 152 -11.60 5.79 -7.82
N HIS A 153 -11.22 7.01 -7.44
CA HIS A 153 -11.46 7.56 -6.10
C HIS A 153 -12.78 8.31 -6.05
N PHE A 154 -13.69 7.88 -5.19
CA PHE A 154 -15.01 8.51 -4.98
C PHE A 154 -15.21 9.08 -3.57
N ARG A 155 -14.12 9.32 -2.81
CA ARG A 155 -14.16 9.83 -1.44
C ARG A 155 -14.88 11.17 -1.32
N GLU A 156 -14.70 12.07 -2.29
CA GLU A 156 -15.34 13.38 -2.32
C GLU A 156 -16.81 13.30 -2.72
N HIS A 157 -17.21 12.20 -3.36
CA HIS A 157 -18.55 11.94 -3.88
C HIS A 157 -19.01 10.51 -3.54
N PRO A 158 -19.19 10.14 -2.24
CA PRO A 158 -19.50 8.77 -1.84
C PRO A 158 -20.81 8.24 -2.44
N HIS A 159 -21.75 9.13 -2.79
CA HIS A 159 -23.02 8.78 -3.41
C HIS A 159 -22.87 8.23 -4.85
N LEU A 160 -21.71 8.36 -5.46
CA LEU A 160 -21.40 7.84 -6.79
C LEU A 160 -20.77 6.43 -6.76
N GLU A 161 -20.72 5.79 -5.60
CA GLU A 161 -20.12 4.45 -5.45
C GLU A 161 -20.66 3.43 -6.45
N ASP A 162 -21.99 3.32 -6.55
CA ASP A 162 -22.64 2.37 -7.48
C ASP A 162 -22.31 2.67 -8.94
N LEU A 163 -22.26 3.95 -9.32
CA LEU A 163 -21.89 4.37 -10.67
C LEU A 163 -20.44 3.99 -10.98
N VAL A 164 -19.53 4.27 -10.06
CA VAL A 164 -18.09 3.95 -10.21
C VAL A 164 -17.88 2.44 -10.26
N HIS A 165 -18.60 1.69 -9.41
CA HIS A 165 -18.54 0.22 -9.40
C HIS A 165 -19.04 -0.37 -10.73
N THR A 166 -20.18 0.10 -11.23
CA THR A 166 -20.74 -0.35 -12.51
C THR A 166 -19.77 -0.08 -13.66
N PHE A 167 -19.16 1.10 -13.69
CA PHE A 167 -18.14 1.44 -14.69
C PHE A 167 -16.91 0.55 -14.59
N ALA A 168 -16.44 0.27 -13.36
CA ALA A 168 -15.30 -0.62 -13.16
C ALA A 168 -15.59 -2.05 -13.63
N LEU A 169 -16.81 -2.56 -13.38
CA LEU A 169 -17.23 -3.87 -13.88
C LEU A 169 -17.34 -3.89 -15.42
N ASP A 170 -17.83 -2.81 -16.04
CA ASP A 170 -17.85 -2.68 -17.49
C ASP A 170 -16.44 -2.77 -18.08
N CYS A 171 -15.46 -2.08 -17.50
CA CYS A 171 -14.06 -2.23 -17.90
C CYS A 171 -13.60 -3.69 -17.87
N LEU A 172 -13.98 -4.46 -16.84
CA LEU A 172 -13.58 -5.87 -16.71
C LEU A 172 -14.23 -6.79 -17.74
N THR A 173 -15.37 -6.41 -18.34
CA THR A 173 -15.95 -7.17 -19.44
C THR A 173 -15.09 -7.12 -20.71
N HIS A 174 -14.38 -6.01 -20.90
CA HIS A 174 -13.50 -5.78 -22.04
C HIS A 174 -12.04 -6.21 -21.76
N PHE A 175 -11.60 -6.14 -20.49
CA PHE A 175 -10.23 -6.37 -20.08
C PHE A 175 -10.13 -7.49 -19.04
N GLN A 176 -10.31 -8.73 -19.48
CA GLN A 176 -10.37 -9.92 -18.61
C GLN A 176 -9.05 -10.26 -17.91
N ALA A 177 -7.92 -9.64 -18.30
CA ALA A 177 -6.64 -9.78 -17.62
C ALA A 177 -6.58 -9.04 -16.27
N PHE A 178 -7.59 -8.21 -15.97
CA PHE A 178 -7.65 -7.41 -14.76
C PHE A 178 -8.72 -7.92 -13.79
N GLU A 179 -8.62 -7.49 -12.54
CA GLU A 179 -9.60 -7.71 -11.48
C GLU A 179 -9.86 -6.42 -10.71
N LEU A 180 -10.99 -6.36 -10.00
CA LEU A 180 -11.38 -5.22 -9.18
C LEU A 180 -10.97 -5.47 -7.73
N LYS A 181 -10.23 -4.53 -7.14
CA LYS A 181 -10.01 -4.45 -5.71
C LYS A 181 -10.78 -3.28 -5.12
N ALA A 182 -11.58 -3.57 -4.09
CA ALA A 182 -12.32 -2.56 -3.35
C ALA A 182 -11.49 -2.08 -2.16
N GLY A 183 -11.39 -0.76 -1.99
CA GLY A 183 -10.79 -0.10 -0.84
C GLY A 183 -11.74 0.93 -0.24
N LYS A 184 -11.31 1.65 0.79
CA LYS A 184 -12.12 2.69 1.43
C LYS A 184 -12.29 3.90 0.50
N PHE A 185 -13.46 4.01 -0.14
CA PHE A 185 -13.82 5.04 -1.13
C PHE A 185 -12.95 5.03 -2.40
N VAL A 186 -12.52 3.85 -2.82
CA VAL A 186 -11.75 3.63 -4.04
C VAL A 186 -12.04 2.24 -4.62
N PHE A 187 -12.17 2.16 -5.92
CA PHE A 187 -12.09 0.92 -6.68
C PHE A 187 -10.81 0.94 -7.51
N GLU A 188 -10.06 -0.14 -7.50
CA GLU A 188 -8.80 -0.25 -8.22
C GLU A 188 -8.83 -1.43 -9.18
N LEU A 189 -8.58 -1.15 -10.46
CA LEU A 189 -8.42 -2.14 -11.51
C LEU A 189 -6.94 -2.56 -11.53
N VAL A 190 -6.67 -3.81 -11.15
CA VAL A 190 -5.32 -4.37 -11.02
C VAL A 190 -5.18 -5.61 -11.90
N PRO A 191 -3.99 -5.95 -12.39
CA PRO A 191 -3.75 -7.22 -13.07
C PRO A 191 -4.11 -8.40 -12.17
N LYS A 192 -4.70 -9.45 -12.74
CA LYS A 192 -4.98 -10.69 -12.00
C LYS A 192 -3.69 -11.29 -11.44
N GLY A 193 -3.75 -11.76 -10.20
CA GLY A 193 -2.60 -12.33 -9.52
C GLY A 193 -1.73 -11.30 -8.78
N ALA A 194 -2.05 -10.01 -8.84
CA ALA A 194 -1.40 -8.98 -8.03
C ALA A 194 -1.82 -9.11 -6.56
N ASN A 195 -1.00 -9.76 -5.72
CA ASN A 195 -1.23 -9.93 -4.28
C ASN A 195 0.01 -9.60 -3.48
N LYS A 196 -0.16 -8.93 -2.32
CA LYS A 196 0.92 -8.63 -1.36
C LYS A 196 1.51 -9.87 -0.66
N GLY A 197 1.00 -11.06 -0.94
CA GLY A 197 1.34 -12.28 -0.19
C GLY A 197 1.19 -13.59 -0.97
N SER A 198 1.42 -13.58 -2.27
CA SER A 198 1.51 -14.80 -3.09
C SER A 198 2.96 -15.20 -3.33
#